data_c421cd1faf1b7824cfd9c49c0132a75e
#
_entry.id   c421cd1faf1b7824cfd9c49c0132a75e
#
_cell.length_a   1.000
_cell.length_b   1.000
_cell.length_c   1.000
_cell.angle_alpha   90.00
_cell.angle_beta   90.00
_cell.angle_gamma   90.00
#
_symmetry.space_group_name_H-M   'P 1'
#
loop_
_entity.id
_entity.type
_entity.pdbx_description
1 polymer ?
#
loop_
_entity_poly.entity_id
_entity_poly.type
_entity_poly.pdbx_seq_one_letter_code
_entity_poly.pdbx_strand_id
1 'polypeptide(L)'
;WFADNTPKRFEAYGWNVIPNVNGHDVDAVDAAIAQAKQNAALDKGPTLICCKTNIGEGSPNLAGTDKVHGAPLGDAEIAATRAAIGWEHAPFEIPAEVYNAWDAQVEGAARQSAWDKLFDAYTAKFPAKAAEFKRRMAGDLPAQFEQTAARLLAEVATKGETIATRKASQNAITLLAAELPELLGGSAD
;
A
#
# COMPACT_ATOMS: atom_id res chain seq x y z
N TRP A 1 2.79 -24.17 14.81
CA TRP A 1 3.43 -24.14 13.50
C TRP A 1 4.38 -22.95 13.29
N PHE A 2 4.05 -21.79 13.83
CA PHE A 2 4.85 -20.57 13.70
C PHE A 2 5.65 -20.35 14.98
N ALA A 3 6.94 -20.60 14.94
CA ALA A 3 7.86 -20.51 16.09
C ALA A 3 8.81 -19.31 16.00
N ASP A 4 8.66 -18.46 15.00
CA ASP A 4 9.53 -17.31 14.77
C ASP A 4 9.26 -16.17 15.78
N ASN A 5 10.32 -15.49 16.19
CA ASN A 5 10.21 -14.26 16.97
C ASN A 5 10.34 -13.06 16.02
N THR A 6 9.24 -12.67 15.42
CA THR A 6 9.19 -11.56 14.44
C THR A 6 9.74 -10.24 15.01
N PRO A 7 9.41 -9.80 16.24
CA PRO A 7 10.04 -8.64 16.85
C PRO A 7 11.57 -8.69 16.82
N LYS A 8 12.17 -9.75 17.32
CA LYS A 8 13.64 -9.89 17.35
C LYS A 8 14.27 -9.94 15.97
N ARG A 9 13.57 -10.53 15.01
CA ARG A 9 14.04 -10.55 13.62
C ARG A 9 14.18 -9.12 13.06
N PHE A 10 13.17 -8.28 13.26
CA PHE A 10 13.20 -6.90 12.76
C PHE A 10 14.13 -6.00 13.57
N GLU A 11 14.27 -6.24 14.87
CA GLU A 11 15.32 -5.60 15.69
C GLU A 11 16.71 -5.88 15.12
N ALA A 12 16.98 -7.14 14.71
CA ALA A 12 18.25 -7.53 14.09
C ALA A 12 18.48 -6.86 12.71
N TYR A 13 17.43 -6.44 12.01
CA TYR A 13 17.53 -5.63 10.80
C TYR A 13 17.76 -4.13 11.08
N GLY A 14 17.81 -3.73 12.34
CA GLY A 14 17.96 -2.33 12.74
C GLY A 14 16.66 -1.52 12.71
N TRP A 15 15.50 -2.18 12.68
CA TRP A 15 14.21 -1.53 12.76
C TRP A 15 13.85 -1.20 14.21
N ASN A 16 13.07 -0.13 14.41
CA ASN A 16 12.37 0.07 15.67
C ASN A 16 11.21 -0.91 15.75
N VAL A 17 11.00 -1.53 16.91
CA VAL A 17 9.90 -2.48 17.09
C VAL A 17 9.06 -2.07 18.29
N ILE A 18 7.74 -2.01 18.11
CA ILE A 18 6.76 -1.81 19.17
C ILE A 18 6.00 -3.13 19.30
N PRO A 19 6.41 -4.01 20.23
CA PRO A 19 5.84 -5.35 20.35
C PRO A 19 4.58 -5.35 21.20
N ASN A 20 3.74 -6.40 21.01
CA ASN A 20 2.61 -6.73 21.89
C ASN A 20 1.55 -5.64 22.06
N VAL A 21 1.33 -4.82 21.04
CA VAL A 21 0.23 -3.85 21.03
C VAL A 21 -1.11 -4.62 21.00
N ASN A 22 -2.04 -4.28 21.87
CA ASN A 22 -3.40 -4.83 21.78
C ASN A 22 -4.10 -4.24 20.55
N GLY A 23 -4.28 -5.04 19.51
CA GLY A 23 -4.89 -4.59 18.24
C GLY A 23 -6.41 -4.35 18.30
N HIS A 24 -7.05 -4.68 19.43
CA HIS A 24 -8.47 -4.37 19.71
C HIS A 24 -8.63 -3.13 20.60
N ASP A 25 -7.54 -2.53 21.04
CA ASP A 25 -7.53 -1.28 21.81
C ASP A 25 -7.10 -0.13 20.90
N VAL A 26 -8.07 0.73 20.56
CA VAL A 26 -7.86 1.85 19.63
C VAL A 26 -6.82 2.83 20.18
N ASP A 27 -6.83 3.10 21.48
CA ASP A 27 -5.89 4.04 22.09
C ASP A 27 -4.47 3.49 22.10
N ALA A 28 -4.30 2.19 22.34
CA ALA A 28 -3.01 1.52 22.26
C ALA A 28 -2.44 1.53 20.83
N VAL A 29 -3.29 1.33 19.82
CA VAL A 29 -2.89 1.40 18.40
C VAL A 29 -2.52 2.83 18.01
N ASP A 30 -3.31 3.83 18.41
CA ASP A 30 -3.02 5.24 18.12
C ASP A 30 -1.69 5.69 18.75
N ALA A 31 -1.47 5.34 20.03
CA ALA A 31 -0.21 5.62 20.72
C ALA A 31 1.00 4.98 20.00
N ALA A 32 0.86 3.74 19.52
CA ALA A 32 1.92 3.07 18.78
C ALA A 32 2.20 3.76 17.43
N ILE A 33 1.17 4.21 16.72
CA ILE A 33 1.31 4.98 15.47
C ILE A 33 1.98 6.34 15.74
N ALA A 34 1.58 7.04 16.81
CA ALA A 34 2.19 8.30 17.20
C ALA A 34 3.69 8.14 17.50
N GLN A 35 4.07 7.08 18.23
CA GLN A 35 5.47 6.76 18.49
C GLN A 35 6.24 6.43 17.19
N ALA A 36 5.65 5.67 16.27
CA ALA A 36 6.27 5.36 14.99
C ALA A 36 6.53 6.62 14.16
N LYS A 37 5.58 7.56 14.13
CA LYS A 37 5.75 8.87 13.47
C LYS A 37 6.86 9.70 14.10
N GLN A 38 6.99 9.69 15.43
CA GLN A 38 8.09 10.37 16.15
C GLN A 38 9.45 9.76 15.79
N ASN A 39 9.54 8.42 15.74
CA ASN A 39 10.77 7.74 15.33
C ASN A 39 11.17 8.14 13.91
N ALA A 40 10.23 8.18 12.97
CA ALA A 40 10.48 8.62 11.60
C ALA A 40 10.94 10.08 11.51
N ALA A 41 10.33 10.98 12.29
CA ALA A 41 10.73 12.40 12.35
C ALA A 41 12.15 12.61 12.92
N LEU A 42 12.64 11.66 13.73
CA LEU A 42 13.99 11.66 14.29
C LEU A 42 15.01 10.85 13.45
N ASP A 43 14.62 10.42 12.25
CA ASP A 43 15.44 9.61 11.33
C ASP A 43 15.99 8.32 11.97
N LYS A 44 15.18 7.70 12.85
CA LYS A 44 15.56 6.46 13.54
C LYS A 44 15.30 5.18 12.72
N GLY A 45 15.03 5.32 11.44
CA GLY A 45 14.68 4.20 10.57
C GLY A 45 13.21 3.76 10.66
N PRO A 46 12.85 2.69 9.97
CA PRO A 46 11.46 2.19 9.94
C PRO A 46 11.03 1.62 11.30
N THR A 47 9.73 1.63 11.54
CA THR A 47 9.13 1.07 12.76
C THR A 47 8.15 -0.04 12.41
N LEU A 48 8.30 -1.21 13.02
CA LEU A 48 7.35 -2.31 12.99
C LEU A 48 6.46 -2.25 14.24
N ILE A 49 5.14 -2.18 14.06
CA ILE A 49 4.16 -2.29 15.13
C ILE A 49 3.58 -3.71 15.10
N CYS A 50 3.78 -4.48 16.17
CA CYS A 50 3.28 -5.84 16.27
C CYS A 50 1.99 -5.87 17.09
N CYS A 51 0.86 -5.90 16.39
CA CYS A 51 -0.46 -5.97 17.03
C CYS A 51 -0.84 -7.41 17.32
N LYS A 52 -1.31 -7.67 18.54
CA LYS A 52 -2.00 -8.90 18.90
C LYS A 52 -3.49 -8.74 18.69
N THR A 53 -4.08 -9.64 17.93
CA THR A 53 -5.51 -9.66 17.64
C THR A 53 -6.08 -11.05 17.89
N ASN A 54 -7.38 -11.12 18.07
CA ASN A 54 -8.15 -12.34 18.18
C ASN A 54 -9.11 -12.43 17.00
N ILE A 55 -9.05 -13.50 16.23
CA ILE A 55 -9.94 -13.68 15.09
C ILE A 55 -11.40 -13.73 15.57
N GLY A 56 -12.31 -13.01 14.88
CA GLY A 56 -13.71 -12.97 15.24
C GLY A 56 -13.99 -12.24 16.55
N GLU A 57 -13.16 -11.29 16.95
CA GLU A 57 -13.36 -10.46 18.13
C GLU A 57 -14.78 -9.89 18.18
N GLY A 58 -15.42 -9.95 19.36
CA GLY A 58 -16.80 -9.56 19.55
C GLY A 58 -17.82 -10.70 19.37
N SER A 59 -17.43 -11.83 18.76
CA SER A 59 -18.28 -13.02 18.65
C SER A 59 -18.22 -13.85 19.94
N PRO A 60 -19.33 -13.98 20.71
CA PRO A 60 -19.27 -14.64 22.02
C PRO A 60 -18.89 -16.12 21.98
N ASN A 61 -19.29 -16.83 20.91
CA ASN A 61 -19.14 -18.28 20.85
C ASN A 61 -18.09 -18.74 19.85
N LEU A 62 -17.68 -17.91 18.91
CA LEU A 62 -16.79 -18.30 17.81
C LEU A 62 -15.45 -17.54 17.79
N ALA A 63 -15.29 -16.46 18.56
CA ALA A 63 -14.02 -15.75 18.63
C ALA A 63 -12.85 -16.68 19.01
N GLY A 64 -11.69 -16.51 18.37
CA GLY A 64 -10.51 -17.32 18.58
C GLY A 64 -10.54 -18.72 17.96
N THR A 65 -11.57 -19.05 17.19
CA THR A 65 -11.69 -20.35 16.53
C THR A 65 -11.48 -20.27 15.02
N ASP A 66 -11.14 -21.41 14.42
CA ASP A 66 -11.05 -21.56 12.96
C ASP A 66 -12.39 -21.38 12.23
N LYS A 67 -13.50 -21.52 12.94
CA LYS A 67 -14.86 -21.46 12.38
C LYS A 67 -15.24 -20.09 11.83
N VAL A 68 -14.56 -19.01 12.26
CA VAL A 68 -14.77 -17.66 11.73
C VAL A 68 -13.83 -17.31 10.59
N HIS A 69 -12.90 -18.18 10.25
CA HIS A 69 -11.96 -17.95 9.16
C HIS A 69 -12.59 -18.30 7.82
N GLY A 70 -13.07 -17.26 7.10
CA GLY A 70 -13.66 -17.42 5.76
C GLY A 70 -15.07 -18.00 5.73
N ALA A 71 -15.74 -18.13 6.87
CA ALA A 71 -17.11 -18.59 6.98
C ALA A 71 -18.04 -17.52 7.60
N PRO A 72 -19.32 -17.42 7.16
CA PRO A 72 -20.29 -16.54 7.80
C PRO A 72 -20.60 -17.02 9.22
N LEU A 73 -20.85 -16.06 10.13
CA LEU A 73 -21.19 -16.37 11.52
C LEU A 73 -22.53 -17.11 11.67
N GLY A 74 -23.46 -16.91 10.73
CA GLY A 74 -24.84 -17.36 10.82
C GLY A 74 -25.72 -16.45 11.68
N ASP A 75 -27.02 -16.50 11.48
CA ASP A 75 -27.97 -15.54 12.04
C ASP A 75 -27.95 -15.47 13.58
N ALA A 76 -27.84 -16.62 14.24
CA ALA A 76 -27.80 -16.69 15.70
C ALA A 76 -26.55 -16.03 16.28
N GLU A 77 -25.38 -16.27 15.68
CA GLU A 77 -24.13 -15.70 16.15
C GLU A 77 -24.00 -14.22 15.76
N ILE A 78 -24.55 -13.81 14.62
CA ILE A 78 -24.67 -12.40 14.25
C ILE A 78 -25.47 -11.64 15.31
N ALA A 79 -26.63 -12.17 15.74
CA ALA A 79 -27.45 -11.56 16.78
C ALA A 79 -26.71 -11.47 18.12
N ALA A 80 -25.99 -12.54 18.50
CA ALA A 80 -25.21 -12.56 19.73
C ALA A 80 -24.03 -11.58 19.68
N THR A 81 -23.35 -11.49 18.55
CA THR A 81 -22.24 -10.55 18.32
C THR A 81 -22.72 -9.10 18.39
N ARG A 82 -23.85 -8.78 17.73
CA ARG A 82 -24.43 -7.43 17.80
C ARG A 82 -24.77 -7.02 19.23
N ALA A 83 -25.34 -7.92 20.01
CA ALA A 83 -25.62 -7.68 21.42
C ALA A 83 -24.31 -7.48 22.23
N ALA A 84 -23.29 -8.28 21.97
CA ALA A 84 -22.02 -8.21 22.68
C ALA A 84 -21.26 -6.92 22.42
N ILE A 85 -21.29 -6.39 21.18
CA ILE A 85 -20.63 -5.12 20.81
C ILE A 85 -21.53 -3.90 20.98
N GLY A 86 -22.77 -4.06 21.45
CA GLY A 86 -23.72 -2.96 21.67
C GLY A 86 -24.24 -2.31 20.39
N TRP A 87 -24.30 -3.05 19.27
CA TRP A 87 -24.81 -2.54 18.00
C TRP A 87 -26.32 -2.79 17.85
N GLU A 88 -27.12 -1.76 18.06
CA GLU A 88 -28.59 -1.84 18.09
C GLU A 88 -29.27 -1.53 16.74
N HIS A 89 -28.54 -0.99 15.77
CA HIS A 89 -29.11 -0.57 14.48
C HIS A 89 -29.40 -1.76 13.56
N ALA A 90 -30.36 -1.61 12.66
CA ALA A 90 -30.72 -2.64 11.68
C ALA A 90 -29.52 -2.98 10.74
N PRO A 91 -29.53 -4.14 10.05
CA PRO A 91 -28.53 -4.43 9.05
C PRO A 91 -28.44 -3.32 8.00
N PHE A 92 -27.18 -2.89 7.69
CA PHE A 92 -26.87 -1.81 6.74
C PHE A 92 -27.37 -0.40 7.14
N GLU A 93 -27.93 -0.25 8.34
CA GLU A 93 -28.27 1.05 8.90
C GLU A 93 -27.09 1.59 9.72
N ILE A 94 -26.49 2.67 9.23
CA ILE A 94 -25.35 3.33 9.89
C ILE A 94 -25.86 4.68 10.43
N PRO A 95 -25.69 4.98 11.73
CA PRO A 95 -26.09 6.25 12.32
C PRO A 95 -25.36 7.45 11.69
N ALA A 96 -26.05 8.60 11.67
CA ALA A 96 -25.48 9.81 11.08
C ALA A 96 -24.22 10.29 11.79
N GLU A 97 -24.10 10.10 13.10
CA GLU A 97 -22.91 10.43 13.86
C GLU A 97 -21.68 9.62 13.41
N VAL A 98 -21.85 8.36 13.00
CA VAL A 98 -20.77 7.53 12.46
C VAL A 98 -20.35 8.05 11.09
N TYR A 99 -21.30 8.36 10.21
CA TYR A 99 -20.99 8.99 8.92
C TYR A 99 -20.24 10.30 9.09
N ASN A 100 -20.72 11.18 9.98
CA ASN A 100 -20.09 12.47 10.23
C ASN A 100 -18.68 12.34 10.80
N ALA A 101 -18.43 11.33 11.66
CA ALA A 101 -17.10 11.08 12.22
C ALA A 101 -16.10 10.55 11.17
N TRP A 102 -16.59 9.84 10.16
CA TRP A 102 -15.77 9.29 9.07
C TRP A 102 -15.71 10.20 7.84
N ASP A 103 -16.55 11.23 7.76
CA ASP A 103 -16.55 12.16 6.62
C ASP A 103 -15.30 13.03 6.62
N ALA A 104 -14.39 12.71 5.71
CA ALA A 104 -13.14 13.45 5.51
C ALA A 104 -13.19 14.41 4.30
N GLN A 105 -14.38 14.72 3.74
CA GLN A 105 -14.48 15.53 2.52
C GLN A 105 -13.89 16.93 2.70
N VAL A 106 -14.21 17.61 3.78
CA VAL A 106 -13.71 18.97 4.06
C VAL A 106 -12.20 18.97 4.29
N GLU A 107 -11.72 18.04 5.13
CA GLU A 107 -10.28 17.92 5.39
C GLU A 107 -9.52 17.43 4.16
N GLY A 108 -10.06 16.50 3.41
CA GLY A 108 -9.51 16.02 2.14
C GLY A 108 -9.38 17.13 1.12
N ALA A 109 -10.40 17.98 0.96
CA ALA A 109 -10.35 19.13 0.08
C ALA A 109 -9.28 20.15 0.52
N ALA A 110 -9.12 20.38 1.81
CA ALA A 110 -8.08 21.26 2.32
C ALA A 110 -6.66 20.70 2.06
N ARG A 111 -6.46 19.40 2.25
CA ARG A 111 -5.19 18.71 1.93
C ARG A 111 -4.89 18.75 0.43
N GLN A 112 -5.90 18.51 -0.42
CA GLN A 112 -5.77 18.62 -1.87
C GLN A 112 -5.35 20.02 -2.28
N SER A 113 -6.02 21.05 -1.75
CA SER A 113 -5.69 22.45 -2.05
C SER A 113 -4.27 22.83 -1.61
N ALA A 114 -3.80 22.29 -0.48
CA ALA A 114 -2.43 22.51 -0.04
C ALA A 114 -1.41 21.82 -0.98
N TRP A 115 -1.70 20.60 -1.41
CA TRP A 115 -0.91 19.90 -2.41
C TRP A 115 -0.86 20.65 -3.74
N ASP A 116 -2.00 21.11 -4.25
CA ASP A 116 -2.08 21.84 -5.53
C ASP A 116 -1.19 23.09 -5.50
N LYS A 117 -1.24 23.87 -4.43
CA LYS A 117 -0.37 25.05 -4.24
C LYS A 117 1.11 24.68 -4.23
N LEU A 118 1.47 23.59 -3.54
CA LEU A 118 2.85 23.10 -3.50
C LEU A 118 3.30 22.66 -4.90
N PHE A 119 2.44 21.93 -5.61
CA PHE A 119 2.76 21.41 -6.94
C PHE A 119 2.81 22.52 -7.99
N ASP A 120 1.99 23.56 -7.89
CA ASP A 120 2.06 24.75 -8.75
C ASP A 120 3.38 25.50 -8.55
N ALA A 121 3.81 25.69 -7.31
CA ALA A 121 5.13 26.28 -7.01
C ALA A 121 6.29 25.40 -7.53
N TYR A 122 6.19 24.09 -7.40
CA TYR A 122 7.14 23.15 -7.97
C TYR A 122 7.18 23.23 -9.50
N THR A 123 6.01 23.29 -10.13
CA THR A 123 5.86 23.42 -11.60
C THR A 123 6.50 24.70 -12.13
N ALA A 124 6.28 25.80 -11.43
CA ALA A 124 6.91 27.07 -11.80
C ALA A 124 8.45 27.01 -11.72
N LYS A 125 8.99 26.32 -10.72
CA LYS A 125 10.44 26.19 -10.51
C LYS A 125 11.10 25.12 -11.39
N PHE A 126 10.38 24.03 -11.67
CA PHE A 126 10.90 22.84 -12.37
C PHE A 126 9.92 22.31 -13.43
N PRO A 127 9.59 23.10 -14.48
CA PRO A 127 8.52 22.75 -15.42
C PRO A 127 8.71 21.41 -16.12
N ALA A 128 9.92 21.08 -16.54
CA ALA A 128 10.21 19.80 -17.20
C ALA A 128 10.00 18.59 -16.27
N LYS A 129 10.43 18.71 -15.01
CA LYS A 129 10.25 17.64 -14.02
C LYS A 129 8.77 17.48 -13.64
N ALA A 130 8.03 18.57 -13.54
CA ALA A 130 6.60 18.53 -13.25
C ALA A 130 5.80 17.93 -14.43
N ALA A 131 6.17 18.22 -15.67
CA ALA A 131 5.57 17.61 -16.86
C ALA A 131 5.82 16.08 -16.87
N GLU A 132 7.04 15.66 -16.60
CA GLU A 132 7.40 14.25 -16.52
C GLU A 132 6.69 13.53 -15.36
N PHE A 133 6.57 14.16 -14.20
CA PHE A 133 5.78 13.64 -13.09
C PHE A 133 4.31 13.44 -13.50
N LYS A 134 3.68 14.44 -14.13
CA LYS A 134 2.29 14.35 -14.62
C LYS A 134 2.13 13.22 -15.63
N ARG A 135 3.04 13.10 -16.59
CA ARG A 135 3.05 12.04 -17.59
C ARG A 135 3.02 10.65 -16.94
N ARG A 136 3.93 10.42 -15.98
CA ARG A 136 4.03 9.12 -15.29
C ARG A 136 2.81 8.83 -14.43
N MET A 137 2.28 9.83 -13.73
CA MET A 137 1.08 9.67 -12.90
C MET A 137 -0.18 9.41 -13.72
N ALA A 138 -0.24 9.92 -14.94
CA ALA A 138 -1.31 9.63 -15.90
C ALA A 138 -1.18 8.23 -16.55
N GLY A 139 0.00 7.59 -16.44
CA GLY A 139 0.30 6.33 -17.13
C GLY A 139 0.67 6.50 -18.60
N ASP A 140 0.91 7.74 -19.03
CA ASP A 140 1.25 8.03 -20.42
C ASP A 140 2.69 7.58 -20.72
N LEU A 141 2.88 6.95 -21.87
CA LEU A 141 4.20 6.58 -22.38
C LEU A 141 4.94 7.81 -22.92
N PRO A 142 6.29 7.79 -22.97
CA PRO A 142 7.05 8.84 -23.64
C PRO A 142 6.60 9.04 -25.08
N ALA A 143 6.59 10.27 -25.56
CA ALA A 143 6.11 10.63 -26.89
C ALA A 143 6.77 9.84 -28.04
N GLN A 144 8.05 9.44 -27.85
CA GLN A 144 8.81 8.66 -28.83
C GLN A 144 8.63 7.15 -28.72
N PHE A 145 7.85 6.65 -27.76
CA PHE A 145 7.75 5.21 -27.45
C PHE A 145 7.31 4.36 -28.65
N GLU A 146 6.27 4.79 -29.35
CA GLU A 146 5.76 4.07 -30.52
C GLU A 146 6.82 3.96 -31.63
N GLN A 147 7.54 5.05 -31.87
CA GLN A 147 8.63 5.07 -32.85
C GLN A 147 9.77 4.15 -32.44
N THR A 148 10.12 4.14 -31.15
CA THR A 148 11.16 3.24 -30.60
C THR A 148 10.74 1.78 -30.72
N ALA A 149 9.50 1.46 -30.40
CA ALA A 149 8.97 0.11 -30.54
C ALA A 149 8.96 -0.37 -32.00
N ALA A 150 8.52 0.51 -32.93
CA ALA A 150 8.55 0.20 -34.35
C ALA A 150 9.96 -0.04 -34.87
N ARG A 151 10.94 0.78 -34.45
CA ARG A 151 12.36 0.60 -34.78
C ARG A 151 12.88 -0.73 -34.27
N LEU A 152 12.60 -1.11 -33.01
CA LEU A 152 12.99 -2.39 -32.44
C LEU A 152 12.46 -3.55 -33.26
N LEU A 153 11.18 -3.54 -33.62
CA LEU A 153 10.57 -4.59 -34.41
C LEU A 153 11.19 -4.71 -35.82
N ALA A 154 11.44 -3.57 -36.46
CA ALA A 154 12.09 -3.54 -37.78
C ALA A 154 13.53 -4.06 -37.72
N GLU A 155 14.32 -3.70 -36.72
CA GLU A 155 15.69 -4.20 -36.54
C GLU A 155 15.71 -5.72 -36.31
N VAL A 156 14.83 -6.25 -35.46
CA VAL A 156 14.74 -7.68 -35.18
C VAL A 156 14.33 -8.45 -36.43
N ALA A 157 13.32 -7.95 -37.17
CA ALA A 157 12.87 -8.57 -38.41
C ALA A 157 13.96 -8.58 -39.50
N THR A 158 14.72 -7.49 -39.62
CA THR A 158 15.81 -7.37 -40.59
C THR A 158 16.98 -8.30 -40.27
N LYS A 159 17.34 -8.44 -38.99
CA LYS A 159 18.43 -9.33 -38.57
C LYS A 159 18.08 -10.82 -38.73
N GLY A 160 16.84 -11.20 -38.48
CA GLY A 160 16.34 -12.57 -38.61
C GLY A 160 17.18 -13.62 -37.83
N GLU A 161 17.80 -13.22 -36.73
CA GLU A 161 18.73 -14.08 -35.97
C GLU A 161 17.97 -15.14 -35.15
N THR A 162 18.48 -16.37 -35.16
CA THR A 162 18.08 -17.40 -34.22
C THR A 162 18.91 -17.28 -32.95
N ILE A 163 18.32 -16.75 -31.88
CA ILE A 163 18.98 -16.49 -30.60
C ILE A 163 18.20 -17.07 -29.43
N ALA A 164 18.89 -17.28 -28.29
CA ALA A 164 18.23 -17.68 -27.06
C ALA A 164 17.26 -16.61 -26.58
N THR A 165 16.15 -17.00 -25.98
CA THR A 165 15.11 -16.07 -25.47
C THR A 165 15.65 -15.04 -24.48
N ARG A 166 16.60 -15.43 -23.60
CA ARG A 166 17.29 -14.51 -22.71
C ARG A 166 18.06 -13.41 -23.45
N LYS A 167 18.63 -13.74 -24.62
CA LYS A 167 19.36 -12.76 -25.44
C LYS A 167 18.39 -11.83 -26.17
N ALA A 168 17.26 -12.35 -26.64
CA ALA A 168 16.19 -11.53 -27.20
C ALA A 168 15.64 -10.55 -26.16
N SER A 169 15.38 -11.00 -24.94
CA SER A 169 14.96 -10.14 -23.82
C SER A 169 16.01 -9.07 -23.50
N GLN A 170 17.29 -9.45 -23.40
CA GLN A 170 18.37 -8.49 -23.17
C GLN A 170 18.42 -7.40 -24.25
N ASN A 171 18.30 -7.78 -25.52
CA ASN A 171 18.33 -6.82 -26.63
C ASN A 171 17.15 -5.85 -26.57
N ALA A 172 15.93 -6.35 -26.27
CA ALA A 172 14.76 -5.52 -26.09
C ALA A 172 14.90 -4.56 -24.90
N ILE A 173 15.34 -5.05 -23.73
CA ILE A 173 15.55 -4.23 -22.53
C ILE A 173 16.61 -3.14 -22.79
N THR A 174 17.72 -3.48 -23.46
CA THR A 174 18.78 -2.52 -23.75
C THR A 174 18.25 -1.33 -24.58
N LEU A 175 17.37 -1.59 -25.52
CA LEU A 175 16.80 -0.54 -26.36
C LEU A 175 15.70 0.25 -25.64
N LEU A 176 14.80 -0.46 -24.94
CA LEU A 176 13.68 0.16 -24.25
C LEU A 176 14.11 0.94 -23.00
N ALA A 177 15.10 0.47 -22.24
CA ALA A 177 15.56 1.15 -21.02
C ALA A 177 16.14 2.54 -21.29
N ALA A 178 16.65 2.81 -22.50
CA ALA A 178 17.12 4.12 -22.88
C ALA A 178 15.98 5.14 -23.05
N GLU A 179 14.78 4.67 -23.39
CA GLU A 179 13.63 5.51 -23.71
C GLU A 179 12.55 5.50 -22.62
N LEU A 180 12.60 4.51 -21.73
CA LEU A 180 11.65 4.31 -20.62
C LEU A 180 12.37 4.48 -19.28
N PRO A 181 12.56 5.72 -18.80
CA PRO A 181 13.25 5.96 -17.52
C PRO A 181 12.50 5.38 -16.30
N GLU A 182 11.23 5.02 -16.44
CA GLU A 182 10.45 4.28 -15.44
C GLU A 182 10.70 2.76 -15.44
N LEU A 183 11.40 2.25 -16.43
CA LEU A 183 11.74 0.82 -16.49
C LEU A 183 12.83 0.51 -15.48
N LEU A 184 12.45 -0.10 -14.36
CA LEU A 184 13.34 -0.54 -13.30
C LEU A 184 13.25 -2.05 -13.17
N GLY A 185 14.39 -2.71 -13.13
CA GLY A 185 14.44 -4.15 -12.98
C GLY A 185 15.75 -4.61 -12.37
N GLY A 186 15.76 -5.84 -11.91
CA GLY A 186 16.93 -6.50 -11.38
C GLY A 186 16.77 -8.02 -11.44
N SER A 187 17.86 -8.72 -11.22
CA SER A 187 17.88 -10.17 -11.12
C SER A 187 18.70 -10.57 -9.89
N ALA A 188 18.18 -11.57 -9.17
CA ALA A 188 18.88 -12.25 -8.09
C ALA A 188 19.48 -13.54 -8.65
N ASP A 189 20.63 -13.43 -9.27
CA ASP A 189 21.40 -14.58 -9.74
C ASP A 189 22.52 -14.91 -8.78
#